data_38a93d53ffa8b00f07af861326eeaca8
#
_entry.id   38a93d53ffa8b00f07af861326eeaca8
#
_cell.length_a   1.000
_cell.length_b   1.000
_cell.length_c   1.000
_cell.angle_alpha   90.00
_cell.angle_beta   90.00
_cell.angle_gamma   90.00
#
_symmetry.space_group_name_H-M   'P 1'
#
loop_
_entity.id
_entity.type
_entity.pdbx_description
1 polymer ?
#
loop_
_entity_poly.entity_id
_entity_poly.type
_entity_poly.pdbx_seq_one_letter_code
_entity_poly.pdbx_strand_id
1 'polypeptide(L)'
;MDGELTSGVAARPAVRKLGPGPLVLLAAALLISACGLVYELVAGALASYLVGDTLTRFSTVIGTYLFAMGIGAWLARFVRGDALSRFVEIEIAVGVVGGFSAMLLFAAFAAGVLFQPLLYVLVLAVGILIGIEIPLLMRLLRGDFEFDDLVSRVLSLDYLGALLASLIFPLWLVPQLGLVRTGLAFGLLNIVVAFATLWIFRARLRAPGLWLAAAVSFAALAAGFALAERFSRNAEERLYRGEVVFATQTPYQRVSLMQRGNTVRLYLNGRLQFSSKDEYRYHEALVHPAMSALAQPRRILVLGGGDGLAVREILRHPSVESVTVVDIDAQVTDLFRGQPRLAALNAGSLSDRRVTVVNADAWRWLEARPTSDAPFDAVFMDLPDPSNFGLGRLYSPPFYRLLARHLTADGFLVTQATSPVAAREAFWCIVTTMEAAGFGTAPYHAVVPSFGDWGFVIASRSPYRAPSRLPDGLAFLTPEVLRTLFIFSPDTARLAVEANHLDTQQLVTYYDQGWRRERN
;
A
#
# COMPACT_ATOMS: atom_id res chain seq x y z
N MET A 1 -68.30 -41.34 -16.42
CA MET A 1 -68.08 -40.45 -15.25
C MET A 1 -66.72 -39.86 -15.43
N ASP A 2 -66.68 -38.78 -16.20
CA ASP A 2 -65.47 -38.06 -16.57
C ASP A 2 -65.26 -36.94 -15.58
N GLY A 3 -64.17 -36.98 -14.82
CA GLY A 3 -63.79 -35.95 -13.88
C GLY A 3 -62.70 -35.08 -14.50
N GLU A 4 -63.07 -33.89 -15.00
CA GLU A 4 -62.17 -32.85 -15.47
C GLU A 4 -61.27 -32.32 -14.34
N LEU A 5 -60.00 -32.56 -14.46
CA LEU A 5 -58.93 -31.89 -13.68
C LEU A 5 -58.66 -30.54 -14.33
N THR A 6 -59.32 -29.48 -13.87
CA THR A 6 -58.99 -28.10 -14.23
C THR A 6 -57.68 -27.72 -13.49
N SER A 7 -56.57 -27.68 -14.23
CA SER A 7 -55.32 -27.13 -13.79
C SER A 7 -55.47 -25.58 -13.67
N GLY A 8 -55.61 -25.12 -12.46
CA GLY A 8 -55.53 -23.69 -12.14
C GLY A 8 -54.09 -23.16 -12.38
N VAL A 9 -53.86 -22.61 -13.56
CA VAL A 9 -52.66 -21.81 -13.83
C VAL A 9 -52.79 -20.53 -13.00
N ALA A 10 -52.06 -20.46 -11.88
CA ALA A 10 -51.97 -19.24 -11.11
C ALA A 10 -51.45 -18.10 -12.01
N ALA A 11 -52.27 -17.09 -12.23
CA ALA A 11 -51.90 -15.90 -12.99
C ALA A 11 -50.63 -15.27 -12.37
N ARG A 12 -49.57 -15.15 -13.17
CA ARG A 12 -48.40 -14.38 -12.78
C ARG A 12 -48.84 -12.98 -12.38
N PRO A 13 -48.44 -12.47 -11.19
CA PRO A 13 -48.78 -11.12 -10.78
C PRO A 13 -48.25 -10.13 -11.83
N ALA A 14 -49.12 -9.24 -12.29
CA ALA A 14 -48.77 -8.19 -13.23
C ALA A 14 -47.61 -7.37 -12.68
N VAL A 15 -46.54 -7.20 -13.45
CA VAL A 15 -45.38 -6.37 -13.09
C VAL A 15 -45.87 -4.95 -12.86
N ARG A 16 -46.07 -4.59 -11.59
CA ARG A 16 -46.46 -3.25 -11.17
C ARG A 16 -45.32 -2.30 -11.51
N LYS A 17 -45.54 -1.34 -12.40
CA LYS A 17 -44.53 -0.30 -12.70
C LYS A 17 -44.21 0.43 -11.40
N LEU A 18 -42.96 0.33 -10.97
CA LEU A 18 -42.45 1.02 -9.78
C LEU A 18 -42.51 2.53 -9.98
N GLY A 19 -43.03 3.25 -8.99
CA GLY A 19 -42.95 4.70 -8.96
C GLY A 19 -41.53 5.21 -8.78
N PRO A 20 -41.27 6.52 -8.95
CA PRO A 20 -39.92 7.08 -8.81
C PRO A 20 -39.34 6.94 -7.39
N GLY A 21 -40.17 6.94 -6.34
CA GLY A 21 -39.71 6.80 -4.95
C GLY A 21 -39.02 5.48 -4.64
N PRO A 22 -39.68 4.32 -4.85
CA PRO A 22 -39.06 3.02 -4.66
C PRO A 22 -37.79 2.80 -5.51
N LEU A 23 -37.75 3.32 -6.75
CA LEU A 23 -36.58 3.22 -7.61
C LEU A 23 -35.38 3.97 -7.04
N VAL A 24 -35.58 5.18 -6.50
CA VAL A 24 -34.51 5.96 -5.88
C VAL A 24 -34.00 5.28 -4.60
N LEU A 25 -34.90 4.75 -3.77
CA LEU A 25 -34.52 4.03 -2.56
C LEU A 25 -33.76 2.74 -2.88
N LEU A 26 -34.11 2.02 -3.94
CA LEU A 26 -33.34 0.85 -4.39
C LEU A 26 -31.97 1.27 -4.97
N ALA A 27 -31.89 2.36 -5.72
CA ALA A 27 -30.61 2.90 -6.18
C ALA A 27 -29.75 3.39 -4.99
N ALA A 28 -30.39 3.96 -3.95
CA ALA A 28 -29.71 4.32 -2.72
C ALA A 28 -29.08 3.09 -2.04
N ALA A 29 -29.76 1.94 -1.99
CA ALA A 29 -29.20 0.70 -1.43
C ALA A 29 -27.84 0.32 -2.05
N LEU A 30 -27.75 0.37 -3.38
CA LEU A 30 -26.52 0.10 -4.11
C LEU A 30 -25.41 1.12 -3.78
N LEU A 31 -25.75 2.41 -3.76
CA LEU A 31 -24.80 3.48 -3.51
C LEU A 31 -24.32 3.49 -2.06
N ILE A 32 -25.20 3.26 -1.09
CA ILE A 32 -24.90 3.16 0.33
C ILE A 32 -23.88 2.05 0.58
N SER A 33 -24.12 0.87 0.02
CA SER A 33 -23.22 -0.26 0.14
C SER A 33 -21.84 0.05 -0.46
N ALA A 34 -21.82 0.66 -1.65
CA ALA A 34 -20.58 1.09 -2.28
C ALA A 34 -19.82 2.11 -1.40
N CYS A 35 -20.52 3.10 -0.85
CA CYS A 35 -19.93 4.10 0.06
C CYS A 35 -19.39 3.44 1.34
N GLY A 36 -20.19 2.57 1.95
CA GLY A 36 -19.81 1.86 3.16
C GLY A 36 -18.52 1.06 3.01
N LEU A 37 -18.42 0.26 1.95
CA LEU A 37 -17.24 -0.51 1.67
C LEU A 37 -16.03 0.38 1.34
N VAL A 38 -16.21 1.48 0.61
CA VAL A 38 -15.10 2.41 0.33
C VAL A 38 -14.57 3.04 1.61
N TYR A 39 -15.40 3.44 2.58
CA TYR A 39 -14.92 3.97 3.85
C TYR A 39 -14.14 2.93 4.66
N GLU A 40 -14.60 1.69 4.66
CA GLU A 40 -13.89 0.57 5.28
C GLU A 40 -12.52 0.35 4.64
N LEU A 41 -12.47 0.28 3.30
CA LEU A 41 -11.23 0.08 2.54
C LEU A 41 -10.26 1.26 2.71
N VAL A 42 -10.75 2.51 2.74
CA VAL A 42 -9.93 3.70 3.01
C VAL A 42 -9.33 3.65 4.41
N ALA A 43 -10.13 3.31 5.43
CA ALA A 43 -9.66 3.21 6.81
C ALA A 43 -8.61 2.09 6.96
N GLY A 44 -8.86 0.90 6.36
CA GLY A 44 -7.95 -0.23 6.34
C GLY A 44 -6.64 0.09 5.62
N ALA A 45 -6.73 0.74 4.45
CA ALA A 45 -5.56 1.16 3.68
C ALA A 45 -4.72 2.21 4.43
N LEU A 46 -5.34 3.20 5.07
CA LEU A 46 -4.64 4.20 5.89
C LEU A 46 -3.98 3.57 7.12
N ALA A 47 -4.66 2.65 7.79
CA ALA A 47 -4.09 1.93 8.93
C ALA A 47 -2.85 1.15 8.53
N SER A 48 -2.92 0.44 7.40
CA SER A 48 -1.81 -0.31 6.83
C SER A 48 -0.66 0.59 6.35
N TYR A 49 -0.99 1.67 5.64
CA TYR A 49 -0.04 2.63 5.08
C TYR A 49 0.75 3.37 6.17
N LEU A 50 0.04 3.89 7.20
CA LEU A 50 0.64 4.79 8.18
C LEU A 50 1.32 4.05 9.35
N VAL A 51 0.79 2.91 9.77
CA VAL A 51 1.29 2.21 10.97
C VAL A 51 2.14 0.99 10.62
N GLY A 52 2.01 0.44 9.41
CA GLY A 52 2.58 -0.87 9.04
C GLY A 52 1.73 -2.01 9.58
N ASP A 53 2.21 -3.27 9.49
CA ASP A 53 1.46 -4.48 9.85
C ASP A 53 0.14 -4.63 9.07
N THR A 54 0.31 -4.91 7.80
CA THR A 54 -0.75 -4.87 6.79
C THR A 54 -1.91 -5.82 7.11
N LEU A 55 -1.63 -7.06 7.52
CA LEU A 55 -2.66 -8.09 7.69
C LEU A 55 -3.47 -7.88 8.97
N THR A 56 -2.78 -7.76 10.12
CA THR A 56 -3.46 -7.63 11.43
C THR A 56 -4.29 -6.35 11.49
N ARG A 57 -3.74 -5.23 11.00
CA ARG A 57 -4.45 -3.94 11.01
C ARG A 57 -5.65 -3.94 10.08
N PHE A 58 -5.47 -4.42 8.86
CA PHE A 58 -6.55 -4.50 7.89
C PHE A 58 -7.68 -5.40 8.40
N SER A 59 -7.34 -6.60 8.92
CA SER A 59 -8.32 -7.53 9.48
C SER A 59 -9.04 -6.98 10.71
N THR A 60 -8.34 -6.27 11.61
CA THR A 60 -8.99 -5.68 12.80
C THR A 60 -9.91 -4.51 12.43
N VAL A 61 -9.58 -3.71 11.40
CA VAL A 61 -10.47 -2.67 10.89
C VAL A 61 -11.73 -3.28 10.31
N ILE A 62 -11.61 -4.31 9.45
CA ILE A 62 -12.76 -5.04 8.88
C ILE A 62 -13.63 -5.62 10.00
N GLY A 63 -13.03 -6.37 10.94
CA GLY A 63 -13.77 -6.97 12.05
C GLY A 63 -14.51 -5.95 12.91
N THR A 64 -13.86 -4.82 13.21
CA THR A 64 -14.47 -3.72 13.96
C THR A 64 -15.62 -3.08 13.20
N TYR A 65 -15.45 -2.87 11.89
CA TYR A 65 -16.48 -2.29 11.02
C TYR A 65 -17.72 -3.20 10.93
N LEU A 66 -17.53 -4.49 10.65
CA LEU A 66 -18.63 -5.46 10.61
C LEU A 66 -19.37 -5.58 11.96
N PHE A 67 -18.64 -5.58 13.07
CA PHE A 67 -19.22 -5.53 14.40
C PHE A 67 -20.05 -4.26 14.62
N ALA A 68 -19.52 -3.11 14.20
CA ALA A 68 -20.22 -1.82 14.28
C ALA A 68 -21.49 -1.80 13.43
N MET A 69 -21.47 -2.37 12.22
CA MET A 69 -22.68 -2.53 11.39
C MET A 69 -23.73 -3.39 12.09
N GLY A 70 -23.33 -4.48 12.75
CA GLY A 70 -24.23 -5.29 13.57
C GLY A 70 -24.90 -4.49 14.70
N ILE A 71 -24.12 -3.66 15.41
CA ILE A 71 -24.65 -2.72 16.41
C ILE A 71 -25.62 -1.74 15.77
N GLY A 72 -25.27 -1.15 14.63
CA GLY A 72 -26.13 -0.23 13.89
C GLY A 72 -27.46 -0.86 13.49
N ALA A 73 -27.44 -2.06 12.92
CA ALA A 73 -28.63 -2.80 12.55
C ALA A 73 -29.54 -3.08 13.77
N TRP A 74 -28.92 -3.42 14.92
CA TRP A 74 -29.66 -3.59 16.17
C TRP A 74 -30.25 -2.26 16.68
N LEU A 75 -29.52 -1.15 16.59
CA LEU A 75 -29.97 0.19 17.01
C LEU A 75 -31.08 0.73 16.12
N ALA A 76 -31.17 0.33 14.85
CA ALA A 76 -32.21 0.74 13.91
C ALA A 76 -33.63 0.51 14.47
N ARG A 77 -33.84 -0.49 15.33
CA ARG A 77 -35.14 -0.77 15.98
C ARG A 77 -35.60 0.36 16.91
N PHE A 78 -34.66 1.14 17.45
CA PHE A 78 -34.95 2.24 18.37
C PHE A 78 -35.11 3.58 17.65
N VAL A 79 -34.82 3.65 16.35
CA VAL A 79 -35.00 4.85 15.54
C VAL A 79 -36.49 5.12 15.42
N ARG A 80 -36.95 6.15 16.13
CA ARG A 80 -38.35 6.61 16.20
C ARG A 80 -38.55 7.86 15.34
N GLY A 81 -39.81 8.15 14.97
CA GLY A 81 -40.19 9.30 14.15
C GLY A 81 -40.41 8.94 12.70
N ASP A 82 -40.40 9.95 11.85
CA ASP A 82 -40.56 9.72 10.40
C ASP A 82 -39.31 9.04 9.83
N ALA A 83 -39.49 7.82 9.34
CA ALA A 83 -38.38 7.00 8.83
C ALA A 83 -37.64 7.67 7.67
N LEU A 84 -38.32 8.45 6.87
CA LEU A 84 -37.73 9.11 5.71
C LEU A 84 -36.84 10.29 6.12
N SER A 85 -37.26 11.09 7.10
CA SER A 85 -36.42 12.15 7.68
C SER A 85 -35.19 11.57 8.32
N ARG A 86 -35.32 10.47 9.10
CA ARG A 86 -34.20 9.79 9.74
C ARG A 86 -33.22 9.18 8.75
N PHE A 87 -33.72 8.63 7.65
CA PHE A 87 -32.87 8.14 6.57
C PHE A 87 -31.98 9.25 6.00
N VAL A 88 -32.57 10.41 5.68
CA VAL A 88 -31.80 11.56 5.17
C VAL A 88 -30.80 12.09 6.20
N GLU A 89 -31.17 12.16 7.48
CA GLU A 89 -30.24 12.56 8.56
C GLU A 89 -29.01 11.64 8.63
N ILE A 90 -29.24 10.33 8.52
CA ILE A 90 -28.16 9.33 8.58
C ILE A 90 -27.28 9.40 7.34
N GLU A 91 -27.86 9.54 6.15
CA GLU A 91 -27.11 9.77 4.90
C GLU A 91 -26.17 10.97 4.99
N ILE A 92 -26.68 12.10 5.53
CA ILE A 92 -25.86 13.29 5.75
C ILE A 92 -24.75 13.00 6.76
N ALA A 93 -25.05 12.31 7.86
CA ALA A 93 -24.07 11.97 8.88
C ALA A 93 -22.98 11.01 8.36
N VAL A 94 -23.36 9.97 7.60
CA VAL A 94 -22.42 9.05 6.93
C VAL A 94 -21.53 9.82 5.96
N GLY A 95 -22.14 10.67 5.12
CA GLY A 95 -21.40 11.48 4.15
C GLY A 95 -20.35 12.39 4.81
N VAL A 96 -20.69 13.02 5.94
CA VAL A 96 -19.77 13.91 6.67
C VAL A 96 -18.71 13.09 7.42
N VAL A 97 -19.13 12.14 8.26
CA VAL A 97 -18.19 11.38 9.11
C VAL A 97 -17.28 10.51 8.25
N GLY A 98 -17.85 9.75 7.32
CA GLY A 98 -17.11 8.89 6.39
C GLY A 98 -16.24 9.71 5.44
N GLY A 99 -16.79 10.78 4.84
CA GLY A 99 -16.07 11.63 3.90
C GLY A 99 -14.83 12.30 4.51
N PHE A 100 -14.92 12.83 5.71
CA PHE A 100 -13.79 13.47 6.40
C PHE A 100 -12.90 12.48 7.16
N SER A 101 -13.27 11.21 7.32
CA SER A 101 -12.55 10.23 8.13
C SER A 101 -11.08 10.11 7.72
N ALA A 102 -10.81 9.96 6.41
CA ALA A 102 -9.45 9.85 5.87
C ALA A 102 -8.61 11.10 6.16
N MET A 103 -9.19 12.28 6.00
CA MET A 103 -8.52 13.56 6.26
C MET A 103 -8.17 13.73 7.74
N LEU A 104 -9.10 13.37 8.63
CA LEU A 104 -8.89 13.42 10.09
C LEU A 104 -7.82 12.42 10.54
N LEU A 105 -7.83 11.20 10.01
CA LEU A 105 -6.83 10.17 10.31
C LEU A 105 -5.43 10.59 9.85
N PHE A 106 -5.33 11.15 8.65
CA PHE A 106 -4.05 11.61 8.14
C PHE A 106 -3.52 12.82 8.93
N ALA A 107 -4.39 13.74 9.35
CA ALA A 107 -4.03 14.84 10.24
C ALA A 107 -3.54 14.37 11.60
N ALA A 108 -4.26 13.43 12.23
CA ALA A 108 -3.89 12.87 13.53
C ALA A 108 -2.53 12.17 13.47
N PHE A 109 -2.27 11.42 12.40
CA PHE A 109 -0.99 10.77 12.19
C PHE A 109 0.14 11.79 12.01
N ALA A 110 -0.04 12.80 11.15
CA ALA A 110 0.95 13.85 10.91
C ALA A 110 1.25 14.69 12.17
N ALA A 111 0.26 14.83 13.06
CA ALA A 111 0.44 15.49 14.34
C ALA A 111 1.09 14.60 15.42
N GLY A 112 1.24 13.30 15.17
CA GLY A 112 1.76 12.33 16.15
C GLY A 112 0.82 12.06 17.33
N VAL A 113 -0.50 12.30 17.18
CA VAL A 113 -1.47 12.23 18.30
C VAL A 113 -2.58 11.22 17.99
N LEU A 114 -2.82 10.31 18.95
CA LEU A 114 -4.06 9.51 19.07
C LEU A 114 -4.58 8.85 17.76
N PHE A 115 -3.71 8.53 16.80
CA PHE A 115 -4.12 7.95 15.53
C PHE A 115 -4.94 6.66 15.72
N GLN A 116 -4.45 5.71 16.53
CA GLN A 116 -5.12 4.41 16.72
C GLN A 116 -6.50 4.55 17.38
N PRO A 117 -6.68 5.24 18.51
CA PRO A 117 -8.01 5.43 19.09
C PRO A 117 -8.96 6.14 18.10
N LEU A 118 -8.50 7.17 17.40
CA LEU A 118 -9.32 7.89 16.42
C LEU A 118 -9.74 7.00 15.26
N LEU A 119 -8.85 6.12 14.77
CA LEU A 119 -9.16 5.14 13.73
C LEU A 119 -10.36 4.27 14.14
N TYR A 120 -10.29 3.62 15.31
CA TYR A 120 -11.36 2.74 15.77
C TYR A 120 -12.64 3.49 16.10
N VAL A 121 -12.56 4.71 16.63
CA VAL A 121 -13.75 5.56 16.88
C VAL A 121 -14.44 5.90 15.56
N LEU A 122 -13.70 6.30 14.53
CA LEU A 122 -14.28 6.62 13.21
C LEU A 122 -14.86 5.39 12.52
N VAL A 123 -14.15 4.25 12.57
CA VAL A 123 -14.61 2.98 12.01
C VAL A 123 -15.92 2.52 12.69
N LEU A 124 -15.98 2.60 14.03
CA LEU A 124 -17.20 2.30 14.79
C LEU A 124 -18.33 3.27 14.41
N ALA A 125 -18.07 4.57 14.37
CA ALA A 125 -19.09 5.56 14.06
C ALA A 125 -19.67 5.37 12.65
N VAL A 126 -18.83 5.20 11.63
CA VAL A 126 -19.25 4.97 10.25
C VAL A 126 -19.99 3.64 10.13
N GLY A 127 -19.44 2.56 10.71
CA GLY A 127 -20.08 1.24 10.68
C GLY A 127 -21.46 1.22 11.35
N ILE A 128 -21.63 1.89 12.50
CA ILE A 128 -22.93 2.01 13.17
C ILE A 128 -23.93 2.76 12.29
N LEU A 129 -23.53 3.89 11.71
CA LEU A 129 -24.41 4.70 10.87
C LEU A 129 -24.89 3.90 9.65
N ILE A 130 -23.98 3.25 8.93
CA ILE A 130 -24.31 2.40 7.76
C ILE A 130 -25.15 1.19 8.18
N GLY A 131 -24.84 0.58 9.31
CA GLY A 131 -25.65 -0.51 9.85
C GLY A 131 -27.10 -0.15 10.13
N ILE A 132 -27.41 1.13 10.42
CA ILE A 132 -28.78 1.62 10.60
C ILE A 132 -29.50 1.79 9.25
N GLU A 133 -28.80 2.11 8.17
CA GLU A 133 -29.40 2.49 6.88
C GLU A 133 -30.19 1.37 6.22
N ILE A 134 -29.66 0.15 6.15
CA ILE A 134 -30.32 -0.97 5.48
C ILE A 134 -31.67 -1.32 6.13
N PRO A 135 -31.78 -1.52 7.46
CA PRO A 135 -33.06 -1.74 8.10
C PRO A 135 -34.05 -0.58 7.92
N LEU A 136 -33.53 0.66 7.89
CA LEU A 136 -34.39 1.84 7.67
C LEU A 136 -34.93 1.88 6.25
N LEU A 137 -34.08 1.59 5.26
CA LEU A 137 -34.44 1.46 3.85
C LEU A 137 -35.51 0.38 3.63
N MET A 138 -35.35 -0.80 4.28
CA MET A 138 -36.35 -1.85 4.23
C MET A 138 -37.71 -1.41 4.81
N ARG A 139 -37.70 -0.61 5.89
CA ARG A 139 -38.95 -0.04 6.43
C ARG A 139 -39.63 0.91 5.44
N LEU A 140 -38.85 1.73 4.74
CA LEU A 140 -39.38 2.69 3.75
C LEU A 140 -39.99 1.99 2.56
N LEU A 141 -39.43 0.87 2.13
CA LEU A 141 -39.87 0.10 0.96
C LEU A 141 -40.96 -0.96 1.25
N ARG A 142 -41.23 -1.22 2.55
CA ARG A 142 -42.14 -2.30 2.98
C ARG A 142 -43.57 -2.19 2.39
N GLY A 143 -44.04 -0.99 2.03
CA GLY A 143 -45.37 -0.79 1.43
C GLY A 143 -45.41 -1.04 -0.07
N ASP A 144 -44.25 -1.17 -0.75
CA ASP A 144 -44.15 -1.27 -2.18
C ASP A 144 -43.85 -2.69 -2.70
N PHE A 145 -43.37 -3.58 -1.81
CA PHE A 145 -42.94 -4.93 -2.15
C PHE A 145 -43.43 -5.95 -1.11
N GLU A 146 -43.61 -7.20 -1.57
CA GLU A 146 -43.69 -8.36 -0.68
C GLU A 146 -42.39 -8.53 0.09
N PHE A 147 -42.46 -9.04 1.33
CA PHE A 147 -41.27 -9.08 2.22
C PHE A 147 -40.09 -9.83 1.62
N ASP A 148 -40.33 -11.01 1.04
CA ASP A 148 -39.28 -11.86 0.47
C ASP A 148 -38.63 -11.20 -0.77
N ASP A 149 -39.44 -10.57 -1.63
CA ASP A 149 -38.98 -9.82 -2.82
C ASP A 149 -38.18 -8.57 -2.38
N LEU A 150 -38.63 -7.86 -1.33
CA LEU A 150 -37.92 -6.72 -0.77
C LEU A 150 -36.54 -7.08 -0.26
N VAL A 151 -36.47 -8.11 0.58
CA VAL A 151 -35.19 -8.58 1.13
C VAL A 151 -34.24 -9.00 0.02
N SER A 152 -34.73 -9.79 -0.94
CA SER A 152 -33.94 -10.25 -2.09
C SER A 152 -33.38 -9.09 -2.90
N ARG A 153 -34.21 -8.08 -3.23
CA ARG A 153 -33.77 -6.91 -4.02
C ARG A 153 -32.77 -6.04 -3.29
N VAL A 154 -33.03 -5.72 -2.03
CA VAL A 154 -32.14 -4.85 -1.23
C VAL A 154 -30.79 -5.52 -1.04
N LEU A 155 -30.77 -6.80 -0.63
CA LEU A 155 -29.50 -7.53 -0.44
C LEU A 155 -28.73 -7.74 -1.77
N SER A 156 -29.45 -8.00 -2.87
CA SER A 156 -28.79 -8.15 -4.19
C SER A 156 -28.11 -6.85 -4.62
N LEU A 157 -28.74 -5.71 -4.40
CA LEU A 157 -28.18 -4.39 -4.73
C LEU A 157 -27.05 -4.02 -3.77
N ASP A 158 -27.17 -4.37 -2.50
CA ASP A 158 -26.13 -4.20 -1.49
C ASP A 158 -24.85 -4.96 -1.91
N TYR A 159 -24.94 -6.26 -2.19
CA TYR A 159 -23.78 -7.04 -2.65
C TYR A 159 -23.22 -6.56 -3.98
N LEU A 160 -24.08 -6.09 -4.91
CA LEU A 160 -23.62 -5.52 -6.17
C LEU A 160 -22.85 -4.21 -5.95
N GLY A 161 -23.34 -3.34 -5.07
CA GLY A 161 -22.66 -2.11 -4.69
C GLY A 161 -21.27 -2.38 -4.07
N ALA A 162 -21.21 -3.35 -3.15
CA ALA A 162 -19.96 -3.81 -2.54
C ALA A 162 -18.99 -4.37 -3.59
N LEU A 163 -19.46 -5.22 -4.50
CA LEU A 163 -18.62 -5.76 -5.59
C LEU A 163 -18.04 -4.63 -6.45
N LEU A 164 -18.87 -3.70 -6.92
CA LEU A 164 -18.42 -2.59 -7.75
C LEU A 164 -17.38 -1.74 -7.03
N ALA A 165 -17.63 -1.40 -5.76
CA ALA A 165 -16.70 -0.64 -4.94
C ALA A 165 -15.37 -1.37 -4.76
N SER A 166 -15.37 -2.68 -4.47
CA SER A 166 -14.17 -3.48 -4.26
C SER A 166 -13.27 -3.56 -5.50
N LEU A 167 -13.86 -3.53 -6.70
CA LEU A 167 -13.11 -3.52 -7.96
C LEU A 167 -12.62 -2.12 -8.34
N ILE A 168 -13.49 -1.10 -8.23
CA ILE A 168 -13.17 0.26 -8.66
C ILE A 168 -12.16 0.92 -7.69
N PHE A 169 -12.20 0.56 -6.40
CA PHE A 169 -11.33 1.15 -5.38
C PHE A 169 -9.83 1.00 -5.70
N PRO A 170 -9.28 -0.21 -5.84
CA PRO A 170 -7.85 -0.38 -6.13
C PRO A 170 -7.49 -0.07 -7.59
N LEU A 171 -8.41 -0.28 -8.55
CA LEU A 171 -8.10 -0.15 -9.97
C LEU A 171 -8.15 1.29 -10.46
N TRP A 172 -8.99 2.13 -9.84
CA TRP A 172 -9.20 3.49 -10.34
C TRP A 172 -9.21 4.56 -9.25
N LEU A 173 -9.96 4.36 -8.14
CA LEU A 173 -10.15 5.41 -7.13
C LEU A 173 -8.82 5.77 -6.44
N VAL A 174 -8.12 4.80 -5.88
CA VAL A 174 -6.86 5.07 -5.19
C VAL A 174 -5.77 5.58 -6.13
N PRO A 175 -5.54 4.99 -7.32
CA PRO A 175 -4.53 5.48 -8.25
C PRO A 175 -4.79 6.90 -8.78
N GLN A 176 -6.06 7.30 -8.98
CA GLN A 176 -6.39 8.60 -9.57
C GLN A 176 -6.67 9.69 -8.52
N LEU A 177 -7.33 9.34 -7.42
CA LEU A 177 -7.79 10.30 -6.43
C LEU A 177 -6.94 10.28 -5.15
N GLY A 178 -6.30 9.17 -4.84
CA GLY A 178 -5.70 8.91 -3.53
C GLY A 178 -6.76 8.69 -2.44
N LEU A 179 -6.31 8.31 -1.24
CA LEU A 179 -7.23 7.89 -0.16
C LEU A 179 -8.11 9.03 0.37
N VAL A 180 -7.54 10.24 0.54
CA VAL A 180 -8.26 11.39 1.11
C VAL A 180 -9.36 11.88 0.17
N ARG A 181 -9.05 12.08 -1.11
CA ARG A 181 -10.06 12.50 -2.10
C ARG A 181 -11.12 11.43 -2.32
N THR A 182 -10.75 10.16 -2.28
CA THR A 182 -11.70 9.04 -2.41
C THR A 182 -12.74 9.10 -1.29
N GLY A 183 -12.33 9.24 -0.02
CA GLY A 183 -13.28 9.40 1.09
C GLY A 183 -14.23 10.58 0.89
N LEU A 184 -13.69 11.75 0.54
CA LEU A 184 -14.49 12.96 0.30
C LEU A 184 -15.44 12.83 -0.89
N ALA A 185 -15.03 12.17 -1.99
CA ALA A 185 -15.90 11.92 -3.16
C ALA A 185 -17.11 11.05 -2.80
N PHE A 186 -16.88 10.00 -1.99
CA PHE A 186 -17.97 9.14 -1.53
C PHE A 186 -18.83 9.84 -0.46
N GLY A 187 -18.25 10.75 0.33
CA GLY A 187 -19.03 11.67 1.17
C GLY A 187 -19.97 12.54 0.35
N LEU A 188 -19.48 13.13 -0.74
CA LEU A 188 -20.33 13.90 -1.67
C LEU A 188 -21.41 13.03 -2.31
N LEU A 189 -21.10 11.77 -2.65
CA LEU A 189 -22.07 10.84 -3.21
C LEU A 189 -23.23 10.55 -2.25
N ASN A 190 -22.95 10.34 -0.96
CA ASN A 190 -24.00 10.18 0.07
C ASN A 190 -24.87 11.44 0.18
N ILE A 191 -24.27 12.64 0.13
CA ILE A 191 -25.07 13.88 0.14
C ILE A 191 -25.92 14.01 -1.11
N VAL A 192 -25.47 13.53 -2.26
CA VAL A 192 -26.28 13.48 -3.50
C VAL A 192 -27.48 12.53 -3.31
N VAL A 193 -27.29 11.37 -2.65
CA VAL A 193 -28.39 10.46 -2.29
C VAL A 193 -29.39 11.15 -1.36
N ALA A 194 -28.91 11.88 -0.34
CA ALA A 194 -29.75 12.68 0.55
C ALA A 194 -30.57 13.74 -0.22
N PHE A 195 -29.94 14.49 -1.14
CA PHE A 195 -30.64 15.46 -1.99
C PHE A 195 -31.67 14.81 -2.91
N ALA A 196 -31.32 13.68 -3.54
CA ALA A 196 -32.24 12.95 -4.41
C ALA A 196 -33.49 12.49 -3.62
N THR A 197 -33.28 11.98 -2.41
CA THR A 197 -34.33 11.56 -1.49
C THR A 197 -35.21 12.76 -1.09
N LEU A 198 -34.61 13.86 -0.65
CA LEU A 198 -35.31 15.10 -0.30
C LEU A 198 -36.13 15.63 -1.49
N TRP A 199 -35.57 15.59 -2.69
CA TRP A 199 -36.24 16.13 -3.89
C TRP A 199 -37.43 15.28 -4.33
N ILE A 200 -37.32 13.97 -4.35
CA ILE A 200 -38.36 13.04 -4.76
C ILE A 200 -39.51 13.02 -3.76
N PHE A 201 -39.19 13.05 -2.48
CA PHE A 201 -40.16 13.01 -1.40
C PHE A 201 -40.55 14.40 -0.86
N ARG A 202 -40.24 15.49 -1.59
CA ARG A 202 -40.47 16.89 -1.16
C ARG A 202 -41.93 17.20 -0.78
N ALA A 203 -42.89 16.49 -1.39
CA ALA A 203 -44.32 16.65 -1.05
C ALA A 203 -44.62 16.08 0.37
N ARG A 204 -43.90 15.07 0.78
CA ARG A 204 -44.05 14.39 2.09
C ARG A 204 -43.11 14.97 3.17
N LEU A 205 -41.90 15.37 2.77
CA LEU A 205 -40.85 15.91 3.64
C LEU A 205 -40.83 17.45 3.56
N ARG A 206 -41.53 18.11 4.47
CA ARG A 206 -41.41 19.57 4.67
C ARG A 206 -40.36 19.86 5.75
N ALA A 207 -39.11 19.63 5.43
CA ALA A 207 -38.00 19.76 6.38
C ALA A 207 -36.89 20.69 5.84
N PRO A 208 -37.10 22.04 5.86
CA PRO A 208 -36.10 22.99 5.35
C PRO A 208 -34.75 22.88 6.03
N GLY A 209 -34.71 22.46 7.29
CA GLY A 209 -33.47 22.21 8.03
C GLY A 209 -32.61 21.10 7.41
N LEU A 210 -33.21 20.03 6.86
CA LEU A 210 -32.46 18.96 6.21
C LEU A 210 -31.87 19.42 4.87
N TRP A 211 -32.58 20.28 4.11
CA TRP A 211 -32.03 20.87 2.92
C TRP A 211 -30.81 21.74 3.21
N LEU A 212 -30.90 22.55 4.27
CA LEU A 212 -29.78 23.39 4.70
C LEU A 212 -28.61 22.53 5.18
N ALA A 213 -28.86 21.50 5.99
CA ALA A 213 -27.84 20.57 6.46
C ALA A 213 -27.14 19.86 5.30
N ALA A 214 -27.89 19.33 4.33
CA ALA A 214 -27.31 18.72 3.13
C ALA A 214 -26.49 19.71 2.30
N ALA A 215 -26.99 20.96 2.11
CA ALA A 215 -26.27 21.98 1.35
C ALA A 215 -24.96 22.40 2.03
N VAL A 216 -24.97 22.60 3.36
CA VAL A 216 -23.77 22.94 4.14
C VAL A 216 -22.77 21.78 4.09
N SER A 217 -23.24 20.54 4.28
CA SER A 217 -22.38 19.35 4.22
C SER A 217 -21.77 19.14 2.83
N PHE A 218 -22.56 19.34 1.77
CA PHE A 218 -22.06 19.29 0.39
C PHE A 218 -20.96 20.35 0.16
N ALA A 219 -21.22 21.60 0.55
CA ALA A 219 -20.25 22.68 0.41
C ALA A 219 -18.94 22.39 1.19
N ALA A 220 -19.06 21.88 2.43
CA ALA A 220 -17.91 21.52 3.24
C ALA A 220 -17.09 20.37 2.63
N LEU A 221 -17.75 19.30 2.16
CA LEU A 221 -17.08 18.17 1.50
C LEU A 221 -16.46 18.58 0.16
N ALA A 222 -17.15 19.41 -0.64
CA ALA A 222 -16.62 19.94 -1.89
C ALA A 222 -15.37 20.83 -1.66
N ALA A 223 -15.42 21.70 -0.65
CA ALA A 223 -14.26 22.49 -0.24
C ALA A 223 -13.12 21.57 0.23
N GLY A 224 -13.41 20.56 1.07
CA GLY A 224 -12.44 19.54 1.48
C GLY A 224 -11.82 18.83 0.29
N PHE A 225 -12.62 18.41 -0.70
CA PHE A 225 -12.12 17.76 -1.92
C PHE A 225 -11.21 18.67 -2.75
N ALA A 226 -11.58 19.93 -2.92
CA ALA A 226 -10.76 20.90 -3.64
C ALA A 226 -9.44 21.20 -2.93
N LEU A 227 -9.43 21.21 -1.59
CA LEU A 227 -8.27 21.52 -0.77
C LEU A 227 -7.46 20.28 -0.35
N ALA A 228 -7.93 19.07 -0.66
CA ALA A 228 -7.33 17.81 -0.21
C ALA A 228 -5.84 17.67 -0.54
N GLU A 229 -5.42 18.12 -1.73
CA GLU A 229 -4.02 18.08 -2.16
C GLU A 229 -3.12 18.99 -1.30
N ARG A 230 -3.58 20.24 -1.07
CA ARG A 230 -2.86 21.18 -0.20
C ARG A 230 -2.76 20.67 1.22
N PHE A 231 -3.85 20.06 1.70
CA PHE A 231 -3.90 19.45 3.02
C PHE A 231 -2.90 18.28 3.14
N SER A 232 -2.91 17.34 2.19
CA SER A 232 -1.99 16.18 2.19
C SER A 232 -0.53 16.63 2.12
N ARG A 233 -0.22 17.60 1.28
CA ARG A 233 1.11 18.20 1.17
C ARG A 233 1.57 18.82 2.50
N ASN A 234 0.75 19.67 3.10
CA ASN A 234 1.07 20.29 4.38
C ASN A 234 1.25 19.27 5.52
N ALA A 235 0.48 18.20 5.51
CA ALA A 235 0.62 17.11 6.47
C ALA A 235 1.93 16.33 6.26
N GLU A 236 2.29 16.02 5.02
CA GLU A 236 3.56 15.39 4.67
C GLU A 236 4.76 16.29 5.03
N GLU A 237 4.69 17.60 4.76
CA GLU A 237 5.75 18.56 5.13
C GLU A 237 6.01 18.60 6.64
N ARG A 238 4.94 18.54 7.44
CA ARG A 238 5.06 18.47 8.91
C ARG A 238 5.65 17.13 9.36
N LEU A 239 5.17 16.03 8.79
CA LEU A 239 5.60 14.69 9.13
C LEU A 239 7.09 14.47 8.85
N TYR A 240 7.56 14.87 7.66
CA TYR A 240 8.93 14.64 7.22
C TYR A 240 9.87 15.83 7.47
N ARG A 241 9.38 16.92 8.07
CA ARG A 241 10.14 18.13 8.40
C ARG A 241 10.93 18.67 7.20
N GLY A 242 10.31 18.74 6.02
CA GLY A 242 10.92 19.24 4.78
C GLY A 242 9.85 19.71 3.81
N GLU A 243 10.27 20.39 2.73
CA GLU A 243 9.39 20.83 1.65
C GLU A 243 9.11 19.67 0.69
N VAL A 244 7.84 19.45 0.32
CA VAL A 244 7.46 18.47 -0.70
C VAL A 244 7.78 19.04 -2.08
N VAL A 245 8.85 18.54 -2.71
CA VAL A 245 9.25 18.94 -4.06
C VAL A 245 8.44 18.18 -5.11
N PHE A 246 8.13 16.93 -4.84
CA PHE A 246 7.32 16.09 -5.70
C PHE A 246 6.57 15.06 -4.86
N ALA A 247 5.30 14.82 -5.18
CA ALA A 247 4.53 13.74 -4.58
C ALA A 247 3.51 13.22 -5.59
N THR A 248 3.45 11.90 -5.73
CA THR A 248 2.47 11.24 -6.60
C THR A 248 2.02 9.91 -6.00
N GLN A 249 0.79 9.51 -6.33
CA GLN A 249 0.30 8.18 -6.05
C GLN A 249 0.43 7.35 -7.32
N THR A 250 1.18 6.27 -7.27
CA THR A 250 1.28 5.29 -8.36
C THR A 250 0.35 4.11 -8.07
N PRO A 251 0.16 3.17 -9.00
CA PRO A 251 -0.56 1.92 -8.71
C PRO A 251 0.10 1.06 -7.62
N TYR A 252 1.37 1.29 -7.33
CA TYR A 252 2.17 0.47 -6.42
C TYR A 252 2.41 1.14 -5.07
N GLN A 253 2.56 2.48 -5.07
CA GLN A 253 3.02 3.20 -3.88
C GLN A 253 2.80 4.71 -3.94
N ARG A 254 2.82 5.35 -2.78
CA ARG A 254 2.96 6.80 -2.66
C ARG A 254 4.45 7.16 -2.77
N VAL A 255 4.82 7.92 -3.78
CA VAL A 255 6.17 8.45 -3.97
C VAL A 255 6.18 9.88 -3.47
N SER A 256 7.06 10.22 -2.51
CA SER A 256 7.21 11.57 -1.98
C SER A 256 8.69 11.96 -1.96
N LEU A 257 9.03 13.02 -2.66
CA LEU A 257 10.37 13.60 -2.69
C LEU A 257 10.38 14.87 -1.85
N MET A 258 11.18 14.83 -0.80
CA MET A 258 11.30 15.91 0.18
C MET A 258 12.64 16.62 0.04
N GLN A 259 12.62 17.93 0.21
CA GLN A 259 13.83 18.73 0.24
C GLN A 259 13.97 19.49 1.57
N ARG A 260 15.18 19.49 2.13
CA ARG A 260 15.55 20.33 3.26
C ARG A 260 16.95 20.91 3.01
N GLY A 261 17.01 22.19 2.69
CA GLY A 261 18.25 22.81 2.22
C GLY A 261 18.72 22.15 0.92
N ASN A 262 19.95 21.65 0.89
CA ASN A 262 20.51 20.91 -0.24
C ASN A 262 20.23 19.41 -0.21
N THR A 263 19.66 18.88 0.88
CA THR A 263 19.39 17.45 1.03
C THR A 263 18.05 17.08 0.43
N VAL A 264 18.07 16.09 -0.45
CA VAL A 264 16.90 15.45 -1.03
C VAL A 264 16.70 14.10 -0.35
N ARG A 265 15.45 13.76 -0.02
CA ARG A 265 15.05 12.48 0.56
C ARG A 265 13.90 11.88 -0.24
N LEU A 266 14.00 10.61 -0.57
CA LEU A 266 12.92 9.85 -1.20
C LEU A 266 12.20 9.01 -0.14
N TYR A 267 10.87 9.10 -0.15
CA TYR A 267 10.01 8.25 0.65
C TYR A 267 9.07 7.45 -0.25
N LEU A 268 9.00 6.15 -0.03
CA LEU A 268 8.03 5.25 -0.64
C LEU A 268 7.10 4.72 0.44
N ASN A 269 5.80 4.95 0.29
CA ASN A 269 4.80 4.62 1.32
C ASN A 269 5.19 5.13 2.73
N GLY A 270 5.71 6.35 2.80
CA GLY A 270 6.12 6.96 4.06
C GLY A 270 7.45 6.47 4.64
N ARG A 271 8.13 5.53 4.00
CA ARG A 271 9.42 4.97 4.43
C ARG A 271 10.56 5.61 3.64
N LEU A 272 11.58 6.07 4.35
CA LEU A 272 12.78 6.64 3.74
C LEU A 272 13.48 5.57 2.90
N GLN A 273 13.80 5.90 1.64
CA GLN A 273 14.56 5.04 0.75
C GLN A 273 16.00 5.51 0.61
N PHE A 274 16.22 6.81 0.54
CA PHE A 274 17.54 7.40 0.63
C PHE A 274 17.51 8.85 1.11
N SER A 275 18.67 9.34 1.57
CA SER A 275 18.99 10.73 1.78
C SER A 275 20.23 11.08 0.95
N SER A 276 20.18 12.12 0.12
CA SER A 276 21.32 12.52 -0.73
C SER A 276 22.56 12.94 0.06
N LYS A 277 22.45 13.03 1.40
CA LYS A 277 23.56 13.38 2.29
C LYS A 277 24.51 12.19 2.54
N ASP A 278 23.96 10.97 2.57
CA ASP A 278 24.68 9.78 3.05
C ASP A 278 24.35 8.49 2.28
N GLU A 279 23.59 8.59 1.18
CA GLU A 279 23.20 7.45 0.34
C GLU A 279 24.41 6.69 -0.23
N TYR A 280 25.53 7.39 -0.46
CA TYR A 280 26.75 6.77 -0.96
C TYR A 280 27.26 5.66 -0.04
N ARG A 281 27.06 5.76 1.27
CA ARG A 281 27.44 4.71 2.21
C ARG A 281 26.67 3.41 1.99
N TYR A 282 25.37 3.55 1.72
CA TYR A 282 24.51 2.42 1.42
C TYR A 282 24.88 1.80 0.07
N HIS A 283 24.97 2.59 -0.99
CA HIS A 283 25.21 2.07 -2.33
C HIS A 283 26.63 1.57 -2.54
N GLU A 284 27.63 2.19 -1.94
CA GLU A 284 29.00 1.65 -1.93
C GLU A 284 29.04 0.30 -1.19
N ALA A 285 28.38 0.19 -0.02
CA ALA A 285 28.31 -1.05 0.74
C ALA A 285 27.52 -2.14 0.00
N LEU A 286 26.44 -1.79 -0.70
CA LEU A 286 25.64 -2.75 -1.48
C LEU A 286 26.45 -3.33 -2.66
N VAL A 287 27.18 -2.48 -3.39
CA VAL A 287 27.73 -2.82 -4.71
C VAL A 287 29.17 -3.33 -4.64
N HIS A 288 30.08 -2.56 -4.05
CA HIS A 288 31.51 -2.79 -4.26
C HIS A 288 32.07 -4.05 -3.59
N PRO A 289 31.57 -4.53 -2.43
CA PRO A 289 32.08 -5.76 -1.83
C PRO A 289 31.97 -6.96 -2.76
N ALA A 290 30.85 -7.09 -3.49
CA ALA A 290 30.62 -8.20 -4.42
C ALA A 290 31.29 -7.94 -5.79
N MET A 291 31.11 -6.75 -6.36
CA MET A 291 31.66 -6.42 -7.67
C MET A 291 33.17 -6.51 -7.72
N SER A 292 33.86 -6.06 -6.67
CA SER A 292 35.33 -6.11 -6.59
C SER A 292 35.90 -7.49 -6.25
N ALA A 293 35.05 -8.42 -5.78
CA ALA A 293 35.44 -9.81 -5.54
C ALA A 293 35.35 -10.67 -6.82
N LEU A 294 34.62 -10.21 -7.84
CA LEU A 294 34.55 -10.86 -9.14
C LEU A 294 35.72 -10.41 -10.04
N ALA A 295 36.30 -11.33 -10.79
CA ALA A 295 37.45 -11.03 -11.63
C ALA A 295 37.08 -10.04 -12.77
N GLN A 296 35.98 -10.27 -13.46
CA GLN A 296 35.49 -9.44 -14.56
C GLN A 296 33.96 -9.52 -14.67
N PRO A 297 33.20 -8.86 -13.77
CA PRO A 297 31.74 -8.84 -13.86
C PRO A 297 31.32 -8.03 -15.11
N ARG A 298 30.55 -8.64 -16.02
CA ARG A 298 30.13 -8.05 -17.28
C ARG A 298 28.64 -7.79 -17.35
N ARG A 299 27.82 -8.76 -16.93
CA ARG A 299 26.36 -8.71 -16.98
C ARG A 299 25.77 -8.65 -15.59
N ILE A 300 25.11 -7.56 -15.30
CA ILE A 300 24.60 -7.27 -13.98
C ILE A 300 23.09 -7.12 -14.02
N LEU A 301 22.41 -7.66 -13.01
CA LEU A 301 20.99 -7.47 -12.78
C LEU A 301 20.78 -6.66 -11.50
N VAL A 302 19.91 -5.66 -11.57
CA VAL A 302 19.42 -4.92 -10.41
C VAL A 302 17.91 -5.12 -10.33
N LEU A 303 17.42 -5.62 -9.20
CA LEU A 303 16.00 -5.76 -8.89
C LEU A 303 15.60 -4.66 -7.92
N GLY A 304 14.66 -3.80 -8.32
CA GLY A 304 14.43 -2.51 -7.68
C GLY A 304 15.50 -1.50 -8.12
N GLY A 305 15.87 -0.58 -7.22
CA GLY A 305 16.90 0.41 -7.49
C GLY A 305 16.54 1.37 -8.64
N GLY A 306 15.24 1.66 -8.83
CA GLY A 306 14.73 2.53 -9.89
C GLY A 306 15.21 3.99 -9.80
N ASP A 307 15.88 4.36 -8.72
CA ASP A 307 16.58 5.64 -8.56
C ASP A 307 17.94 5.70 -9.29
N GLY A 308 18.50 4.54 -9.68
CA GLY A 308 19.74 4.42 -10.42
C GLY A 308 21.01 4.65 -9.59
N LEU A 309 20.91 4.76 -8.26
CA LEU A 309 22.07 5.03 -7.40
C LEU A 309 22.98 3.78 -7.28
N ALA A 310 22.41 2.59 -7.15
CA ALA A 310 23.17 1.34 -7.22
C ALA A 310 23.80 1.16 -8.60
N VAL A 311 23.08 1.51 -9.67
CA VAL A 311 23.59 1.44 -11.05
C VAL A 311 24.79 2.38 -11.25
N ARG A 312 24.76 3.58 -10.66
CA ARG A 312 25.89 4.51 -10.65
C ARG A 312 27.17 3.84 -10.13
N GLU A 313 27.08 3.14 -9.01
CA GLU A 313 28.23 2.45 -8.41
C GLU A 313 28.68 1.22 -9.23
N ILE A 314 27.74 0.47 -9.81
CA ILE A 314 28.03 -0.65 -10.71
C ILE A 314 28.82 -0.18 -11.94
N LEU A 315 28.43 0.93 -12.56
CA LEU A 315 29.08 1.48 -13.76
C LEU A 315 30.50 2.00 -13.53
N ARG A 316 30.96 2.14 -12.28
CA ARG A 316 32.37 2.44 -11.92
C ARG A 316 33.30 1.26 -12.20
N HIS A 317 32.77 0.06 -12.41
CA HIS A 317 33.57 -1.11 -12.78
C HIS A 317 33.73 -1.20 -14.31
N PRO A 318 34.95 -1.04 -14.84
CA PRO A 318 35.17 -0.94 -16.30
C PRO A 318 34.81 -2.21 -17.07
N SER A 319 34.77 -3.36 -16.40
CA SER A 319 34.39 -4.65 -17.02
C SER A 319 32.91 -4.76 -17.34
N VAL A 320 32.06 -3.90 -16.79
CA VAL A 320 30.59 -3.96 -16.96
C VAL A 320 30.21 -3.61 -18.40
N GLU A 321 29.62 -4.58 -19.08
CA GLU A 321 29.14 -4.48 -20.46
C GLU A 321 27.64 -4.18 -20.53
N SER A 322 26.86 -4.74 -19.59
CA SER A 322 25.41 -4.52 -19.54
C SER A 322 24.86 -4.57 -18.11
N VAL A 323 23.90 -3.69 -17.82
CA VAL A 323 23.12 -3.67 -16.58
C VAL A 323 21.65 -3.70 -16.96
N THR A 324 20.92 -4.68 -16.44
CA THR A 324 19.46 -4.72 -16.52
C THR A 324 18.88 -4.29 -15.18
N VAL A 325 18.05 -3.27 -15.19
CA VAL A 325 17.29 -2.80 -14.01
C VAL A 325 15.86 -3.24 -14.17
N VAL A 326 15.33 -3.97 -13.21
CA VAL A 326 13.92 -4.40 -13.18
C VAL A 326 13.24 -3.77 -11.98
N ASP A 327 12.51 -2.68 -12.22
CA ASP A 327 11.75 -1.96 -11.21
C ASP A 327 10.27 -1.97 -11.57
N ILE A 328 9.41 -2.17 -10.57
CA ILE A 328 7.96 -2.27 -10.81
C ILE A 328 7.34 -0.93 -11.19
N ASP A 329 7.94 0.18 -10.76
CA ASP A 329 7.32 1.50 -10.83
C ASP A 329 7.98 2.41 -11.86
N ALA A 330 7.36 2.51 -13.04
CA ALA A 330 7.83 3.37 -14.13
C ALA A 330 7.93 4.85 -13.70
N GLN A 331 7.06 5.31 -12.78
CA GLN A 331 7.12 6.72 -12.36
C GLN A 331 8.37 7.03 -11.53
N VAL A 332 8.91 6.06 -10.79
CA VAL A 332 10.19 6.22 -10.08
C VAL A 332 11.34 6.29 -11.09
N THR A 333 11.43 5.33 -12.01
CA THR A 333 12.51 5.29 -12.99
C THR A 333 12.50 6.51 -13.92
N ASP A 334 11.32 6.97 -14.34
CA ASP A 334 11.18 8.16 -15.20
C ASP A 334 11.51 9.44 -14.44
N LEU A 335 11.13 9.54 -13.16
CA LEU A 335 11.46 10.67 -12.29
C LEU A 335 12.98 10.85 -12.16
N PHE A 336 13.72 9.75 -11.90
CA PHE A 336 15.16 9.78 -11.71
C PHE A 336 15.95 9.87 -13.01
N ARG A 337 15.35 9.51 -14.15
CA ARG A 337 15.92 9.73 -15.48
C ARG A 337 15.68 11.15 -15.99
N GLY A 338 14.46 11.69 -15.76
CA GLY A 338 13.99 12.91 -16.40
C GLY A 338 14.25 14.19 -15.61
N GLN A 339 14.30 14.13 -14.26
CA GLN A 339 14.50 15.33 -13.45
C GLN A 339 16.01 15.65 -13.31
N PRO A 340 16.50 16.80 -13.79
CA PRO A 340 17.94 17.08 -13.88
C PRO A 340 18.70 16.92 -12.57
N ARG A 341 18.11 17.35 -11.46
CA ARG A 341 18.73 17.24 -10.13
C ARG A 341 18.87 15.80 -9.64
N LEU A 342 17.87 14.95 -9.93
CA LEU A 342 17.89 13.52 -9.56
C LEU A 342 18.80 12.73 -10.50
N ALA A 343 18.77 13.04 -11.79
CA ALA A 343 19.70 12.49 -12.77
C ALA A 343 21.17 12.87 -12.45
N ALA A 344 21.40 14.04 -11.86
CA ALA A 344 22.73 14.41 -11.36
C ALA A 344 23.17 13.57 -10.15
N LEU A 345 22.23 13.19 -9.25
CA LEU A 345 22.54 12.33 -8.10
C LEU A 345 23.01 10.94 -8.54
N ASN A 346 22.35 10.34 -9.53
CA ASN A 346 22.73 9.05 -10.08
C ASN A 346 23.75 9.13 -11.22
N ALA A 347 24.32 10.32 -11.47
CA ALA A 347 25.30 10.58 -12.55
C ALA A 347 24.80 10.17 -13.95
N GLY A 348 23.47 10.25 -14.19
CA GLY A 348 22.85 9.86 -15.46
C GLY A 348 22.86 8.35 -15.73
N SER A 349 23.06 7.53 -14.71
CA SER A 349 23.26 6.07 -14.82
C SER A 349 22.12 5.37 -15.57
N LEU A 350 20.86 5.76 -15.35
CA LEU A 350 19.70 5.18 -16.03
C LEU A 350 19.61 5.51 -17.52
N SER A 351 20.45 6.43 -18.01
CA SER A 351 20.55 6.82 -19.41
C SER A 351 21.86 6.34 -20.07
N ASP A 352 22.73 5.62 -19.33
CA ASP A 352 23.96 5.03 -19.89
C ASP A 352 23.59 3.96 -20.94
N ARG A 353 24.33 3.91 -22.05
CA ARG A 353 24.12 2.96 -23.17
C ARG A 353 24.17 1.48 -22.73
N ARG A 354 24.85 1.17 -21.64
CA ARG A 354 24.97 -0.16 -21.08
C ARG A 354 23.75 -0.56 -20.23
N VAL A 355 22.84 0.37 -19.94
CA VAL A 355 21.73 0.18 -19.00
C VAL A 355 20.43 -0.01 -19.75
N THR A 356 19.73 -1.08 -19.43
CA THR A 356 18.36 -1.35 -19.88
C THR A 356 17.43 -1.34 -18.68
N VAL A 357 16.44 -0.44 -18.67
CA VAL A 357 15.41 -0.37 -17.64
C VAL A 357 14.16 -1.10 -18.13
N VAL A 358 13.67 -2.03 -17.32
CA VAL A 358 12.44 -2.81 -17.54
C VAL A 358 11.48 -2.54 -16.37
N ASN A 359 10.30 -1.98 -16.66
CA ASN A 359 9.29 -1.77 -15.64
C ASN A 359 8.35 -2.98 -15.58
N ALA A 360 8.62 -3.87 -14.62
CA ALA A 360 7.90 -5.13 -14.43
C ALA A 360 8.01 -5.63 -12.98
N ASP A 361 7.11 -6.54 -12.61
CA ASP A 361 7.26 -7.34 -11.38
C ASP A 361 8.48 -8.26 -11.52
N ALA A 362 9.42 -8.15 -10.59
CA ALA A 362 10.70 -8.87 -10.63
C ALA A 362 10.53 -10.40 -10.70
N TRP A 363 9.56 -10.95 -9.95
CA TRP A 363 9.30 -12.39 -9.97
C TRP A 363 8.80 -12.85 -11.34
N ARG A 364 7.77 -12.19 -11.87
CA ARG A 364 7.19 -12.53 -13.18
C ARG A 364 8.19 -12.36 -14.31
N TRP A 365 9.01 -11.31 -14.24
CA TRP A 365 10.04 -11.06 -15.24
C TRP A 365 11.10 -12.17 -15.24
N LEU A 366 11.56 -12.62 -14.07
CA LEU A 366 12.50 -13.74 -13.95
C LEU A 366 11.90 -15.07 -14.39
N GLU A 367 10.63 -15.35 -14.05
CA GLU A 367 9.93 -16.56 -14.51
C GLU A 367 9.78 -16.61 -16.03
N ALA A 368 9.51 -15.45 -16.65
CA ALA A 368 9.34 -15.36 -18.10
C ALA A 368 10.67 -15.40 -18.85
N ARG A 369 11.81 -15.14 -18.17
CA ARG A 369 13.12 -15.15 -18.79
C ARG A 369 13.59 -16.58 -19.07
N PRO A 370 13.98 -16.91 -20.33
CA PRO A 370 14.51 -18.22 -20.66
C PRO A 370 15.81 -18.51 -19.90
N THR A 371 15.98 -19.72 -19.40
CA THR A 371 17.25 -20.16 -18.77
C THR A 371 18.37 -20.34 -19.78
N SER A 372 18.06 -20.35 -21.08
CA SER A 372 19.04 -20.31 -22.19
C SER A 372 19.68 -18.93 -22.36
N ASP A 373 19.08 -17.89 -21.83
CA ASP A 373 19.66 -16.56 -21.88
C ASP A 373 20.96 -16.52 -21.04
N ALA A 374 21.89 -15.68 -21.48
CA ALA A 374 23.15 -15.55 -20.81
C ALA A 374 22.97 -15.15 -19.33
N PRO A 375 23.56 -15.91 -18.38
CA PRO A 375 23.40 -15.66 -16.95
C PRO A 375 24.08 -14.35 -16.53
N PHE A 376 23.72 -13.84 -15.35
CA PHE A 376 24.30 -12.66 -14.74
C PHE A 376 25.52 -13.02 -13.88
N ASP A 377 26.52 -12.16 -13.87
CA ASP A 377 27.69 -12.31 -13.00
C ASP A 377 27.42 -11.81 -11.59
N ALA A 378 26.54 -10.81 -11.45
CA ALA A 378 26.03 -10.38 -10.16
C ALA A 378 24.57 -9.95 -10.27
N VAL A 379 23.81 -10.18 -9.19
CA VAL A 379 22.45 -9.74 -8.99
C VAL A 379 22.39 -8.91 -7.72
N PHE A 380 21.87 -7.69 -7.82
CA PHE A 380 21.63 -6.81 -6.68
C PHE A 380 20.13 -6.67 -6.44
N MET A 381 19.69 -7.00 -5.23
CA MET A 381 18.33 -6.78 -4.77
C MET A 381 18.31 -5.50 -3.94
N ASP A 382 18.00 -4.40 -4.60
CA ASP A 382 17.82 -3.08 -4.00
C ASP A 382 16.32 -2.77 -3.89
N LEU A 383 15.66 -3.59 -3.09
CA LEU A 383 14.21 -3.58 -2.89
C LEU A 383 13.87 -2.87 -1.58
N PRO A 384 12.66 -2.31 -1.45
CA PRO A 384 12.17 -1.86 -0.15
C PRO A 384 12.18 -2.99 0.88
N ASP A 385 12.25 -2.62 2.16
CA ASP A 385 12.18 -3.57 3.27
C ASP A 385 10.96 -4.52 3.19
N PRO A 386 11.09 -5.78 3.67
CA PRO A 386 10.04 -6.79 3.63
C PRO A 386 8.89 -6.49 4.61
N SER A 387 8.26 -5.35 4.44
CA SER A 387 7.26 -4.79 5.34
C SER A 387 5.82 -5.27 5.08
N ASN A 388 5.62 -6.07 4.05
CA ASN A 388 4.34 -6.67 3.68
C ASN A 388 4.56 -7.97 2.92
N PHE A 389 3.50 -8.76 2.74
CA PHE A 389 3.56 -10.06 2.07
C PHE A 389 3.97 -9.98 0.60
N GLY A 390 3.62 -8.90 -0.09
CA GLY A 390 4.02 -8.66 -1.48
C GLY A 390 5.53 -8.50 -1.64
N LEU A 391 6.19 -7.83 -0.70
CA LEU A 391 7.65 -7.71 -0.64
C LEU A 391 8.29 -8.95 -0.01
N GLY A 392 7.72 -9.49 1.06
CA GLY A 392 8.25 -10.66 1.77
C GLY A 392 8.41 -11.89 0.88
N ARG A 393 7.58 -12.07 -0.16
CA ARG A 393 7.73 -13.17 -1.14
C ARG A 393 9.04 -13.11 -1.93
N LEU A 394 9.59 -11.90 -2.16
CA LEU A 394 10.86 -11.69 -2.85
C LEU A 394 12.08 -12.07 -1.98
N TYR A 395 11.86 -12.32 -0.71
CA TYR A 395 12.84 -12.83 0.27
C TYR A 395 12.49 -14.26 0.69
N SER A 396 12.16 -15.13 -0.27
CA SER A 396 11.76 -16.51 -0.01
C SER A 396 12.66 -17.51 -0.72
N PRO A 397 12.79 -18.77 -0.23
CA PRO A 397 13.63 -19.78 -0.87
C PRO A 397 13.25 -20.07 -2.33
N PRO A 398 11.95 -20.08 -2.74
CA PRO A 398 11.61 -20.24 -4.16
C PRO A 398 12.15 -19.09 -5.02
N PHE A 399 12.06 -17.84 -4.56
CA PHE A 399 12.58 -16.69 -5.29
C PHE A 399 14.10 -16.73 -5.40
N TYR A 400 14.81 -17.02 -4.32
CA TYR A 400 16.27 -17.15 -4.35
C TYR A 400 16.73 -18.31 -5.25
N ARG A 401 15.99 -19.43 -5.27
CA ARG A 401 16.28 -20.54 -6.22
C ARG A 401 16.01 -20.14 -7.67
N LEU A 402 14.98 -19.30 -7.92
CA LEU A 402 14.73 -18.75 -9.25
C LEU A 402 15.91 -17.88 -9.70
N LEU A 403 16.39 -16.97 -8.84
CA LEU A 403 17.58 -16.15 -9.10
C LEU A 403 18.82 -17.02 -9.38
N ALA A 404 19.03 -18.08 -8.61
CA ALA A 404 20.16 -18.97 -8.79
C ALA A 404 20.22 -19.60 -10.19
N ARG A 405 19.11 -19.78 -10.91
CA ARG A 405 19.06 -20.30 -12.28
C ARG A 405 19.61 -19.32 -13.31
N HIS A 406 19.57 -18.01 -13.00
CA HIS A 406 20.01 -16.94 -13.87
C HIS A 406 21.38 -16.36 -13.46
N LEU A 407 22.03 -16.95 -12.45
CA LEU A 407 23.32 -16.54 -11.94
C LEU A 407 24.43 -17.45 -12.49
N THR A 408 25.58 -16.89 -12.84
CA THR A 408 26.78 -17.69 -13.19
C THR A 408 27.23 -18.57 -11.99
N ALA A 409 28.04 -19.60 -12.26
CA ALA A 409 28.49 -20.52 -11.19
C ALA A 409 29.23 -19.79 -10.07
N ASP A 410 30.05 -18.81 -10.41
CA ASP A 410 30.84 -18.00 -9.46
C ASP A 410 30.18 -16.64 -9.17
N GLY A 411 28.95 -16.44 -9.60
CA GLY A 411 28.23 -15.18 -9.46
C GLY A 411 27.75 -14.91 -8.04
N PHE A 412 27.55 -13.64 -7.72
CA PHE A 412 27.06 -13.17 -6.42
C PHE A 412 25.63 -12.65 -6.52
N LEU A 413 24.82 -13.01 -5.53
CA LEU A 413 23.56 -12.39 -5.20
C LEU A 413 23.77 -11.51 -3.97
N VAL A 414 23.45 -10.23 -4.07
CA VAL A 414 23.57 -9.28 -2.95
C VAL A 414 22.18 -8.71 -2.66
N THR A 415 21.80 -8.66 -1.40
CA THR A 415 20.56 -8.03 -0.98
C THR A 415 20.80 -7.08 0.19
N GLN A 416 20.07 -5.96 0.20
CA GLN A 416 19.83 -5.24 1.44
C GLN A 416 19.01 -6.14 2.39
N ALA A 417 19.19 -6.01 3.69
CA ALA A 417 18.63 -6.95 4.66
C ALA A 417 18.13 -6.26 5.95
N THR A 418 17.62 -5.02 5.85
CA THR A 418 17.18 -4.22 7.01
C THR A 418 18.26 -4.03 8.08
N SER A 419 17.89 -3.57 9.28
CA SER A 419 18.85 -3.29 10.35
C SER A 419 19.08 -4.50 11.26
N PRO A 420 20.34 -4.94 11.46
CA PRO A 420 20.64 -5.97 12.45
C PRO A 420 20.48 -5.50 13.90
N VAL A 421 20.35 -4.18 14.14
CA VAL A 421 20.08 -3.58 15.46
C VAL A 421 18.59 -3.48 15.70
N ALA A 422 17.86 -2.78 14.83
CA ALA A 422 16.44 -2.52 15.00
C ALA A 422 15.55 -3.76 14.74
N ALA A 423 15.91 -4.61 13.78
CA ALA A 423 15.14 -5.78 13.36
C ALA A 423 16.02 -7.03 13.23
N ARG A 424 16.72 -7.39 14.32
CA ARG A 424 17.72 -8.46 14.33
C ARG A 424 17.17 -9.80 13.83
N GLU A 425 15.97 -10.21 14.28
CA GLU A 425 15.34 -11.44 13.84
C GLU A 425 15.06 -11.42 12.33
N ALA A 426 14.65 -10.28 11.77
CA ALA A 426 14.40 -10.14 10.34
C ALA A 426 15.70 -10.22 9.52
N PHE A 427 16.75 -9.56 9.97
CA PHE A 427 18.06 -9.63 9.32
C PHE A 427 18.55 -11.09 9.23
N TRP A 428 18.57 -11.82 10.35
CA TRP A 428 19.02 -13.21 10.36
C TRP A 428 18.05 -14.17 9.68
N CYS A 429 16.74 -13.84 9.62
CA CYS A 429 15.77 -14.59 8.83
C CYS A 429 16.11 -14.52 7.33
N ILE A 430 16.50 -13.36 6.81
CA ILE A 430 16.93 -13.21 5.41
C ILE A 430 18.15 -14.11 5.14
N VAL A 431 19.16 -14.07 6.02
CA VAL A 431 20.36 -14.92 5.93
C VAL A 431 19.98 -16.41 5.90
N THR A 432 19.19 -16.86 6.90
CA THR A 432 18.73 -18.25 7.00
C THR A 432 17.91 -18.68 5.77
N THR A 433 17.13 -17.76 5.20
CA THR A 433 16.32 -18.04 4.01
C THR A 433 17.18 -18.24 2.76
N MET A 434 18.26 -17.46 2.59
CA MET A 434 19.21 -17.64 1.49
C MET A 434 19.98 -18.96 1.63
N GLU A 435 20.37 -19.33 2.86
CA GLU A 435 21.00 -20.62 3.16
C GLU A 435 20.04 -21.80 2.85
N ALA A 436 18.76 -21.68 3.21
CA ALA A 436 17.72 -22.66 2.87
C ALA A 436 17.45 -22.78 1.36
N ALA A 437 17.83 -21.76 0.59
CA ALA A 437 17.81 -21.81 -0.87
C ALA A 437 19.06 -22.46 -1.49
N GLY A 438 20.06 -22.81 -0.68
CA GLY A 438 21.30 -23.49 -1.10
C GLY A 438 22.48 -22.59 -1.37
N PHE A 439 22.46 -21.34 -0.88
CA PHE A 439 23.60 -20.44 -0.98
C PHE A 439 24.50 -20.51 0.28
N GLY A 440 25.79 -20.31 0.07
CA GLY A 440 26.68 -19.85 1.14
C GLY A 440 26.53 -18.34 1.33
N THR A 441 26.46 -17.87 2.56
CA THR A 441 26.18 -16.48 2.87
C THR A 441 27.35 -15.79 3.59
N ALA A 442 27.53 -14.50 3.31
CA ALA A 442 28.42 -13.59 4.00
C ALA A 442 27.63 -12.34 4.40
N PRO A 443 26.99 -12.35 5.58
CA PRO A 443 26.26 -11.20 6.10
C PRO A 443 27.24 -10.11 6.55
N TYR A 444 26.86 -8.83 6.35
CA TYR A 444 27.63 -7.67 6.79
C TYR A 444 26.70 -6.48 7.02
N HIS A 445 27.22 -5.42 7.62
CA HIS A 445 26.45 -4.23 7.92
C HIS A 445 27.29 -2.96 7.81
N ALA A 446 26.63 -1.83 7.57
CA ALA A 446 27.26 -0.53 7.47
C ALA A 446 26.40 0.54 8.14
N VAL A 447 27.02 1.47 8.85
CA VAL A 447 26.31 2.61 9.44
C VAL A 447 26.02 3.64 8.35
N VAL A 448 24.73 3.83 8.08
CA VAL A 448 24.18 4.88 7.21
C VAL A 448 23.43 5.87 8.09
N PRO A 449 23.91 7.10 8.31
CA PRO A 449 23.37 8.00 9.33
C PRO A 449 21.87 8.28 9.25
N SER A 450 21.27 8.22 8.05
CA SER A 450 19.82 8.39 7.85
C SER A 450 19.00 7.14 8.13
N PHE A 451 19.60 5.95 8.14
CA PHE A 451 18.96 4.64 8.37
C PHE A 451 19.39 3.98 9.69
N GLY A 452 20.52 4.39 10.27
CA GLY A 452 21.18 3.67 11.34
C GLY A 452 22.15 2.60 10.83
N ASP A 453 22.30 1.51 11.59
CA ASP A 453 23.11 0.37 11.18
C ASP A 453 22.31 -0.51 10.23
N TRP A 454 22.76 -0.63 8.98
CA TRP A 454 22.02 -1.28 7.91
C TRP A 454 22.71 -2.55 7.44
N GLY A 455 21.95 -3.61 7.30
CA GLY A 455 22.43 -4.95 6.98
C GLY A 455 22.40 -5.25 5.49
N PHE A 456 23.34 -6.07 5.07
CA PHE A 456 23.47 -6.60 3.72
C PHE A 456 23.88 -8.07 3.78
N VAL A 457 23.57 -8.82 2.72
CA VAL A 457 23.99 -10.21 2.60
C VAL A 457 24.52 -10.46 1.20
N ILE A 458 25.77 -10.93 1.10
CA ILE A 458 26.30 -11.53 -0.13
C ILE A 458 26.02 -13.03 -0.05
N ALA A 459 25.45 -13.57 -1.12
CA ALA A 459 25.19 -15.00 -1.23
C ALA A 459 25.78 -15.54 -2.54
N SER A 460 26.37 -16.74 -2.49
CA SER A 460 27.01 -17.38 -3.64
C SER A 460 27.07 -18.89 -3.45
N ARG A 461 27.40 -19.61 -4.52
CA ARG A 461 27.70 -21.05 -4.43
C ARG A 461 29.10 -21.34 -3.92
N SER A 462 30.02 -20.42 -4.16
CA SER A 462 31.40 -20.48 -3.69
C SER A 462 31.60 -19.56 -2.48
N PRO A 463 32.53 -19.87 -1.55
CA PRO A 463 32.78 -19.02 -0.38
C PRO A 463 33.22 -17.61 -0.80
N TYR A 464 32.54 -16.59 -0.25
CA TYR A 464 32.91 -15.20 -0.47
C TYR A 464 34.28 -14.89 0.16
N ARG A 465 35.08 -14.13 -0.56
CA ARG A 465 36.35 -13.59 -0.07
C ARG A 465 36.37 -12.09 -0.30
N ALA A 466 36.60 -11.33 0.77
CA ALA A 466 36.66 -9.88 0.67
C ALA A 466 37.80 -9.45 -0.29
N PRO A 467 37.51 -8.54 -1.22
CA PRO A 467 38.51 -8.06 -2.16
C PRO A 467 39.61 -7.24 -1.47
N SER A 468 40.81 -7.30 -1.99
CA SER A 468 41.95 -6.50 -1.51
C SER A 468 42.02 -5.11 -2.18
N ARG A 469 41.25 -4.89 -3.26
CA ARG A 469 41.20 -3.63 -4.00
C ARG A 469 39.77 -3.25 -4.29
N LEU A 470 39.49 -1.98 -4.22
CA LEU A 470 38.22 -1.35 -4.53
C LEU A 470 38.43 -0.27 -5.62
N PRO A 471 37.39 0.19 -6.30
CA PRO A 471 37.51 1.34 -7.19
C PRO A 471 38.05 2.58 -6.49
N ASP A 472 38.80 3.40 -7.21
CA ASP A 472 39.32 4.66 -6.67
C ASP A 472 38.23 5.69 -6.44
N GLY A 473 38.42 6.60 -5.48
CA GLY A 473 37.53 7.72 -5.22
C GLY A 473 36.18 7.35 -4.61
N LEU A 474 36.11 6.23 -3.88
CA LEU A 474 34.97 5.92 -2.98
C LEU A 474 35.00 6.88 -1.79
N ALA A 475 33.81 7.31 -1.36
CA ALA A 475 33.67 8.27 -0.26
C ALA A 475 33.62 7.57 1.13
N PHE A 476 33.24 6.29 1.14
CA PHE A 476 33.04 5.51 2.37
C PHE A 476 33.97 4.29 2.45
N LEU A 477 34.00 3.47 1.41
CA LEU A 477 34.72 2.20 1.48
C LEU A 477 36.20 2.32 1.19
N THR A 478 37.02 1.73 2.07
CA THR A 478 38.40 1.32 1.81
C THR A 478 38.51 -0.17 2.09
N PRO A 479 39.60 -0.86 1.67
CA PRO A 479 39.77 -2.27 2.01
C PRO A 479 39.82 -2.53 3.53
N GLU A 480 40.28 -1.58 4.33
CA GLU A 480 40.29 -1.65 5.78
C GLU A 480 38.87 -1.55 6.36
N VAL A 481 38.10 -0.57 5.94
CA VAL A 481 36.69 -0.38 6.34
C VAL A 481 35.88 -1.61 5.95
N LEU A 482 36.04 -2.12 4.71
CA LEU A 482 35.31 -3.28 4.24
C LEU A 482 35.47 -4.49 5.16
N ARG A 483 36.67 -4.75 5.67
CA ARG A 483 36.90 -5.89 6.59
C ARG A 483 36.12 -5.73 7.90
N THR A 484 35.91 -4.52 8.38
CA THR A 484 35.17 -4.27 9.62
C THR A 484 33.67 -4.47 9.48
N LEU A 485 33.12 -4.36 8.28
CA LEU A 485 31.68 -4.52 8.04
C LEU A 485 31.15 -5.93 8.35
N PHE A 486 32.01 -6.94 8.36
CA PHE A 486 31.66 -8.34 8.65
C PHE A 486 31.76 -8.71 10.14
N ILE A 487 32.00 -7.74 11.02
CA ILE A 487 32.15 -7.95 12.46
C ILE A 487 30.83 -7.56 13.15
N PHE A 488 30.18 -8.53 13.76
CA PHE A 488 28.95 -8.34 14.52
C PHE A 488 29.24 -8.34 16.02
N SER A 489 28.72 -7.35 16.75
CA SER A 489 28.74 -7.31 18.21
C SER A 489 27.77 -8.37 18.80
N PRO A 490 27.92 -8.74 20.09
CA PRO A 490 27.06 -9.78 20.70
C PRO A 490 25.56 -9.53 20.59
N ASP A 491 25.12 -8.28 20.63
CA ASP A 491 23.72 -7.85 20.52
C ASP A 491 23.18 -7.91 19.08
N THR A 492 24.04 -7.88 18.06
CA THR A 492 23.70 -8.02 16.64
C THR A 492 24.11 -9.36 16.04
N ALA A 493 24.88 -10.17 16.79
CA ALA A 493 25.38 -11.49 16.38
C ALA A 493 24.23 -12.44 15.98
N ARG A 494 24.61 -13.49 15.25
CA ARG A 494 23.66 -14.50 14.74
C ARG A 494 22.82 -15.11 15.85
N LEU A 495 21.54 -15.24 15.57
CA LEU A 495 20.59 -15.98 16.40
C LEU A 495 19.81 -17.00 15.54
N ALA A 496 19.25 -18.01 16.20
CA ALA A 496 18.45 -19.03 15.54
C ALA A 496 17.06 -18.45 15.21
N VAL A 497 16.73 -18.42 13.93
CA VAL A 497 15.44 -17.97 13.40
C VAL A 497 14.98 -18.90 12.28
N GLU A 498 13.69 -18.93 12.03
CA GLU A 498 13.10 -19.67 10.92
C GLU A 498 13.36 -18.97 9.58
N ALA A 499 13.46 -19.76 8.51
CA ALA A 499 13.48 -19.24 7.16
C ALA A 499 12.11 -18.66 6.78
N ASN A 500 12.10 -17.68 5.91
CA ASN A 500 10.87 -17.07 5.41
C ASN A 500 10.22 -17.96 4.34
N HIS A 501 9.10 -18.60 4.66
CA HIS A 501 8.31 -19.36 3.71
C HIS A 501 7.14 -18.54 3.14
N LEU A 502 6.65 -18.93 1.94
CA LEU A 502 5.57 -18.20 1.26
C LEU A 502 4.23 -18.23 2.01
N ASP A 503 3.96 -19.28 2.74
CA ASP A 503 2.74 -19.49 3.52
C ASP A 503 2.76 -18.82 4.88
N THR A 504 3.90 -18.80 5.56
CA THR A 504 4.03 -18.22 6.91
C THR A 504 4.47 -16.77 6.92
N GLN A 505 5.25 -16.34 5.91
CA GLN A 505 5.78 -14.98 5.79
C GLN A 505 6.42 -14.46 7.10
N GLN A 506 7.16 -15.35 7.77
CA GLN A 506 7.73 -15.10 9.10
C GLN A 506 8.63 -13.85 9.13
N LEU A 507 9.31 -13.57 8.03
CA LEU A 507 10.14 -12.38 7.85
C LEU A 507 9.36 -11.07 8.08
N VAL A 508 8.14 -10.98 7.55
CA VAL A 508 7.28 -9.80 7.72
C VAL A 508 6.94 -9.60 9.20
N THR A 509 6.67 -10.70 9.91
CA THR A 509 6.39 -10.68 11.36
C THR A 509 7.61 -10.22 12.17
N TYR A 510 8.80 -10.78 11.90
CA TYR A 510 10.05 -10.40 12.55
C TYR A 510 10.40 -8.93 12.28
N TYR A 511 10.23 -8.48 11.03
CA TYR A 511 10.44 -7.10 10.65
C TYR A 511 9.56 -6.13 11.44
N ASP A 512 8.26 -6.39 11.47
CA ASP A 512 7.31 -5.51 12.16
C ASP A 512 7.55 -5.48 13.68
N GLN A 513 7.82 -6.63 14.30
CA GLN A 513 8.12 -6.71 15.73
C GLN A 513 9.40 -5.96 16.09
N GLY A 514 10.47 -6.09 15.30
CA GLY A 514 11.73 -5.42 15.52
C GLY A 514 11.57 -3.89 15.49
N TRP A 515 11.02 -3.37 14.40
CA TRP A 515 10.82 -1.92 14.24
C TRP A 515 9.79 -1.31 15.19
N ARG A 516 8.87 -2.10 15.76
CA ARG A 516 7.99 -1.63 16.85
C ARG A 516 8.74 -1.44 18.15
N ARG A 517 9.65 -2.36 18.50
CA ARG A 517 10.48 -2.25 19.72
C ARG A 517 11.38 -1.02 19.68
N GLU A 518 11.93 -0.69 18.51
CA GLU A 518 12.79 0.47 18.32
C GLU A 518 12.04 1.82 18.42
N ARG A 519 10.72 1.82 18.13
CA ARG A 519 9.88 3.04 18.18
C ARG A 519 9.29 3.32 19.57
N ASN A 520 9.28 2.35 20.47
CA ASN A 520 8.78 2.47 21.84
C ASN A 520 9.92 2.71 22.83
#